data_f16f238e9aa6e14a68e897bdbe70f5e9
#
_entry.id   f16f238e9aa6e14a68e897bdbe70f5e9
#
_cell.length_a   1.000
_cell.length_b   1.000
_cell.length_c   1.000
_cell.angle_alpha   90.00
_cell.angle_beta   90.00
_cell.angle_gamma   90.00
#
_symmetry.space_group_name_H-M   'P 1'
#
loop_
_entity.id
_entity.type
_entity.pdbx_description
1 polymer ?
#
loop_
_entity_poly.entity_id
_entity_poly.type
_entity_poly.pdbx_seq_one_letter_code
_entity_poly.pdbx_strand_id
1 'polypeptide(L)'
;MDSYELWRTLHVTSAVLLVGNVTVTGFWAYFLYRRRREVGFRTIARGILLTDVIFTLVGGTGLTVTGILMIRAHQTSILDTPWLERGVVLLAASTLVWLVSLLPDQLRMERLDQSDDRGMRRLFTRWSVVGWASTVLLFIALWSMVMKR
;
A
#
# COMPACT_ATOMS: atom_id res chain seq x y z
N MET A 1 22.30 -14.26 15.87
CA MET A 1 21.61 -13.71 14.70
C MET A 1 22.34 -12.45 14.30
N ASP A 2 22.86 -12.43 13.10
CA ASP A 2 23.63 -11.29 12.62
C ASP A 2 22.68 -10.07 12.46
N SER A 3 23.14 -8.88 12.77
CA SER A 3 22.29 -7.66 12.71
C SER A 3 21.65 -7.49 11.34
N TYR A 4 22.34 -7.88 10.28
CA TYR A 4 21.83 -7.83 8.92
C TYR A 4 20.68 -8.82 8.67
N GLU A 5 20.78 -10.03 9.18
CA GLU A 5 19.69 -11.03 9.07
C GLU A 5 18.42 -10.54 9.75
N LEU A 6 18.55 -9.87 10.89
CA LEU A 6 17.43 -9.25 11.58
C LEU A 6 16.76 -8.18 10.71
N TRP A 7 17.53 -7.23 10.16
CA TRP A 7 16.99 -6.17 9.31
C TRP A 7 16.36 -6.72 8.04
N ARG A 8 16.96 -7.73 7.42
CA ARG A 8 16.41 -8.41 6.26
C ARG A 8 15.08 -9.09 6.59
N THR A 9 14.99 -9.79 7.71
CA THR A 9 13.74 -10.45 8.14
C THR A 9 12.63 -9.43 8.37
N LEU A 10 12.93 -8.34 9.09
CA LEU A 10 11.98 -7.27 9.33
C LEU A 10 11.55 -6.56 8.02
N HIS A 11 12.48 -6.39 7.08
CA HIS A 11 12.20 -5.81 5.77
C HIS A 11 11.22 -6.68 4.96
N VAL A 12 11.48 -7.98 4.89
CA VAL A 12 10.59 -8.93 4.21
C VAL A 12 9.22 -9.00 4.89
N THR A 13 9.18 -9.02 6.22
CA THR A 13 7.92 -8.99 6.99
C THR A 13 7.12 -7.72 6.70
N SER A 14 7.78 -6.56 6.66
CA SER A 14 7.16 -5.28 6.32
C SER A 14 6.62 -5.26 4.88
N ALA A 15 7.35 -5.88 3.93
CA ALA A 15 6.88 -6.03 2.56
C ALA A 15 5.62 -6.90 2.48
N VAL A 16 5.58 -8.01 3.20
CA VAL A 16 4.41 -8.89 3.27
C VAL A 16 3.21 -8.16 3.87
N LEU A 17 3.41 -7.40 4.95
CA LEU A 17 2.35 -6.60 5.56
C LEU A 17 1.79 -5.56 4.60
N LEU A 18 2.65 -4.80 3.93
CA LEU A 18 2.24 -3.75 3.01
C LEU A 18 1.54 -4.32 1.78
N VAL A 19 2.21 -5.20 1.04
CA VAL A 19 1.69 -5.75 -0.23
C VAL A 19 0.49 -6.66 0.02
N GLY A 20 0.52 -7.44 1.11
CA GLY A 20 -0.59 -8.29 1.53
C GLY A 20 -1.82 -7.46 1.87
N ASN A 21 -1.66 -6.38 2.67
CA ASN A 21 -2.77 -5.51 3.03
C ASN A 21 -3.43 -4.88 1.80
N VAL A 22 -2.68 -4.23 0.92
CA VAL A 22 -3.27 -3.53 -0.23
C VAL A 22 -3.99 -4.49 -1.17
N THR A 23 -3.44 -5.71 -1.33
CA THR A 23 -4.06 -6.75 -2.17
C THR A 23 -5.36 -7.27 -1.54
N VAL A 24 -5.32 -7.69 -0.29
CA VAL A 24 -6.48 -8.25 0.41
C VAL A 24 -7.57 -7.20 0.57
N THR A 25 -7.21 -5.97 0.94
CA THR A 25 -8.15 -4.85 1.08
C THR A 25 -8.85 -4.55 -0.24
N GLY A 26 -8.15 -4.56 -1.37
CA GLY A 26 -8.75 -4.37 -2.68
C GLY A 26 -9.82 -5.43 -3.02
N PHE A 27 -9.55 -6.70 -2.71
CA PHE A 27 -10.51 -7.79 -2.94
C PHE A 27 -11.74 -7.71 -2.03
N TRP A 28 -11.56 -7.66 -0.72
CA TRP A 28 -12.70 -7.66 0.19
C TRP A 28 -13.53 -6.38 0.10
N ALA A 29 -12.88 -5.24 -0.15
CA ALA A 29 -13.59 -3.98 -0.36
C ALA A 29 -14.53 -4.05 -1.58
N TYR A 30 -14.05 -4.62 -2.70
CA TYR A 30 -14.90 -4.85 -3.88
C TYR A 30 -16.06 -5.81 -3.57
N PHE A 31 -15.78 -6.90 -2.88
CA PHE A 31 -16.80 -7.88 -2.48
C PHE A 31 -17.87 -7.27 -1.58
N LEU A 32 -17.46 -6.52 -0.55
CA LEU A 32 -18.40 -5.86 0.36
C LEU A 32 -19.15 -4.71 -0.31
N TYR A 33 -18.51 -3.97 -1.23
CA TYR A 33 -19.17 -2.91 -1.98
C TYR A 33 -20.37 -3.43 -2.78
N ARG A 34 -20.32 -4.64 -3.28
CA ARG A 34 -21.47 -5.28 -3.95
C ARG A 34 -22.63 -5.52 -2.99
N ARG A 35 -22.36 -5.68 -1.71
CA ARG A 35 -23.35 -5.85 -0.61
C ARG A 35 -23.52 -4.59 0.24
N ARG A 36 -23.15 -3.42 -0.29
CA ARG A 36 -23.14 -2.17 0.48
C ARG A 36 -24.49 -1.75 1.07
N ARG A 37 -25.61 -2.24 0.52
CA ARG A 37 -26.95 -1.98 1.05
C ARG A 37 -27.24 -2.78 2.32
N GLU A 38 -26.62 -3.94 2.47
CA GLU A 38 -26.79 -4.83 3.63
C GLU A 38 -25.82 -4.43 4.77
N VAL A 39 -24.57 -4.16 4.44
CA VAL A 39 -23.48 -3.90 5.40
C VAL A 39 -23.39 -2.41 5.79
N GLY A 40 -23.87 -1.52 4.93
CA GLY A 40 -23.69 -0.07 5.04
C GLY A 40 -22.34 0.42 4.49
N PHE A 41 -22.41 1.36 3.54
CA PHE A 41 -21.21 1.86 2.85
C PHE A 41 -20.20 2.51 3.81
N ARG A 42 -20.68 3.24 4.83
CA ARG A 42 -19.82 3.89 5.83
C ARG A 42 -18.99 2.88 6.61
N THR A 43 -19.55 1.74 6.97
CA THR A 43 -18.83 0.66 7.67
C THR A 43 -17.69 0.13 6.79
N ILE A 44 -17.98 -0.07 5.50
CA ILE A 44 -16.97 -0.52 4.52
C ILE A 44 -15.85 0.52 4.40
N ALA A 45 -16.21 1.79 4.18
CA ALA A 45 -15.25 2.89 4.04
C ALA A 45 -14.35 3.04 5.26
N ARG A 46 -14.92 2.95 6.46
CA ARG A 46 -14.17 3.00 7.72
C ARG A 46 -13.25 1.80 7.90
N GLY A 47 -13.70 0.60 7.54
CA GLY A 47 -12.86 -0.61 7.56
C GLY A 47 -11.66 -0.48 6.62
N ILE A 48 -11.87 0.00 5.38
CA ILE A 48 -10.80 0.29 4.42
C ILE A 48 -9.80 1.28 5.01
N LEU A 49 -10.30 2.42 5.51
CA LEU A 49 -9.46 3.48 6.07
C LEU A 49 -8.59 2.97 7.23
N LEU A 50 -9.19 2.26 8.19
CA LEU A 50 -8.47 1.78 9.37
C LEU A 50 -7.39 0.75 9.00
N THR A 51 -7.74 -0.26 8.20
CA THR A 51 -6.78 -1.29 7.79
C THR A 51 -5.66 -0.69 6.95
N ASP A 52 -6.02 0.19 6.02
CA ASP A 52 -5.04 0.79 5.13
C ASP A 52 -4.08 1.73 5.88
N VAL A 53 -4.59 2.62 6.73
CA VAL A 53 -3.75 3.50 7.55
C VAL A 53 -2.81 2.68 8.46
N ILE A 54 -3.32 1.70 9.19
CA ILE A 54 -2.52 0.92 10.13
C ILE A 54 -1.45 0.11 9.38
N PHE A 55 -1.85 -0.73 8.43
CA PHE A 55 -0.92 -1.65 7.78
C PHE A 55 -0.02 -0.96 6.76
N THR A 56 -0.50 0.09 6.08
CA THR A 56 0.33 0.86 5.15
C THR A 56 1.38 1.69 5.89
N LEU A 57 1.02 2.33 7.00
CA LEU A 57 2.01 3.05 7.81
C LEU A 57 3.02 2.11 8.45
N VAL A 58 2.59 1.03 9.09
CA VAL A 58 3.49 0.07 9.73
C VAL A 58 4.37 -0.62 8.70
N GLY A 59 3.78 -1.15 7.63
CA GLY A 59 4.52 -1.84 6.56
C GLY A 59 5.44 -0.89 5.79
N GLY A 60 4.94 0.27 5.37
CA GLY A 60 5.71 1.26 4.62
C GLY A 60 6.86 1.86 5.43
N THR A 61 6.62 2.22 6.70
CA THR A 61 7.66 2.72 7.61
C THR A 61 8.69 1.63 7.90
N GLY A 62 8.24 0.41 8.19
CA GLY A 62 9.12 -0.74 8.42
C GLY A 62 10.01 -1.03 7.20
N LEU A 63 9.44 -1.04 5.98
CA LEU A 63 10.21 -1.17 4.74
C LEU A 63 11.27 -0.08 4.58
N THR A 64 10.89 1.17 4.80
CA THR A 64 11.78 2.31 4.62
C THR A 64 12.93 2.27 5.62
N VAL A 65 12.61 2.11 6.90
CA VAL A 65 13.62 2.09 7.98
C VAL A 65 14.58 0.92 7.82
N THR A 66 14.06 -0.28 7.66
CA THR A 66 14.90 -1.48 7.49
C THR A 66 15.70 -1.45 6.20
N GLY A 67 15.14 -0.93 5.12
CA GLY A 67 15.86 -0.73 3.86
C GLY A 67 17.05 0.22 4.01
N ILE A 68 16.88 1.35 4.70
CA ILE A 68 17.97 2.29 5.00
C ILE A 68 19.06 1.61 5.85
N LEU A 69 18.67 0.84 6.87
CA LEU A 69 19.64 0.14 7.74
C LEU A 69 20.43 -0.91 6.96
N MET A 70 19.79 -1.64 6.05
CA MET A 70 20.47 -2.63 5.18
C MET A 70 21.42 -1.96 4.19
N ILE A 71 21.04 -0.85 3.58
CA ILE A 71 21.89 -0.06 2.66
C ILE A 71 23.14 0.43 3.40
N ARG A 72 22.98 0.96 4.62
CA ARG A 72 24.10 1.42 5.44
C ARG A 72 25.02 0.28 5.88
N ALA A 73 24.46 -0.86 6.27
CA ALA A 73 25.24 -2.03 6.69
C ALA A 73 26.09 -2.60 5.55
N HIS A 74 25.62 -2.54 4.30
CA HIS A 74 26.35 -3.07 3.13
C HIS A 74 27.07 -1.99 2.34
N GLN A 75 27.01 -0.72 2.75
CA GLN A 75 27.61 0.41 2.03
C GLN A 75 27.19 0.45 0.54
N THR A 76 25.96 0.01 0.26
CA THR A 76 25.41 -0.07 -1.10
C THR A 76 24.94 1.30 -1.53
N SER A 77 25.30 1.73 -2.75
CA SER A 77 24.75 2.94 -3.37
C SER A 77 23.43 2.62 -4.08
N ILE A 78 22.40 3.45 -3.82
CA ILE A 78 21.09 3.31 -4.50
C ILE A 78 21.26 3.61 -6.00
N LEU A 79 22.02 4.65 -6.35
CA LEU A 79 22.20 5.11 -7.73
C LEU A 79 23.03 4.15 -8.59
N ASP A 80 23.93 3.38 -7.97
CA ASP A 80 24.78 2.43 -8.68
C ASP A 80 24.15 1.01 -8.73
N THR A 81 22.95 0.85 -8.18
CA THR A 81 22.27 -0.45 -8.08
C THR A 81 20.88 -0.37 -8.71
N PRO A 82 20.74 -0.66 -10.02
CA PRO A 82 19.50 -0.39 -10.78
C PRO A 82 18.22 -1.06 -10.24
N TRP A 83 18.34 -2.26 -9.69
CA TRP A 83 17.19 -2.95 -9.08
C TRP A 83 16.74 -2.30 -7.77
N LEU A 84 17.70 -1.77 -7.00
CA LEU A 84 17.43 -1.06 -5.74
C LEU A 84 16.82 0.31 -6.03
N GLU A 85 17.37 1.07 -6.98
CA GLU A 85 16.84 2.35 -7.44
C GLU A 85 15.39 2.20 -7.90
N ARG A 86 15.09 1.23 -8.79
CA ARG A 86 13.72 0.95 -9.24
C ARG A 86 12.77 0.63 -8.09
N GLY A 87 13.20 -0.24 -7.17
CA GLY A 87 12.37 -0.60 -6.02
C GLY A 87 12.04 0.61 -5.13
N VAL A 88 13.03 1.46 -4.85
CA VAL A 88 12.87 2.69 -4.05
C VAL A 88 11.95 3.69 -4.78
N VAL A 89 12.18 3.93 -6.07
CA VAL A 89 11.37 4.86 -6.87
C VAL A 89 9.92 4.40 -6.95
N LEU A 90 9.67 3.11 -7.19
CA LEU A 90 8.31 2.57 -7.29
C LEU A 90 7.60 2.58 -5.94
N LEU A 91 8.29 2.30 -4.83
CA LEU A 91 7.74 2.44 -3.48
C LEU A 91 7.38 3.89 -3.19
N ALA A 92 8.27 4.83 -3.49
CA ALA A 92 8.02 6.26 -3.30
C ALA A 92 6.84 6.75 -4.15
N ALA A 93 6.77 6.34 -5.42
CA ALA A 93 5.65 6.66 -6.31
C ALA A 93 4.32 6.11 -5.78
N SER A 94 4.29 4.84 -5.35
CA SER A 94 3.10 4.23 -4.76
C SER A 94 2.68 4.94 -3.47
N THR A 95 3.63 5.30 -2.61
CA THR A 95 3.38 6.07 -1.38
C THR A 95 2.80 7.44 -1.68
N LEU A 96 3.33 8.14 -2.69
CA LEU A 96 2.82 9.44 -3.12
C LEU A 96 1.39 9.33 -3.65
N VAL A 97 1.09 8.32 -4.48
CA VAL A 97 -0.26 8.05 -4.97
C VAL A 97 -1.21 7.78 -3.80
N TRP A 98 -0.78 7.02 -2.80
CA TRP A 98 -1.57 6.77 -1.61
C TRP A 98 -1.89 8.06 -0.85
N LEU A 99 -0.89 8.88 -0.55
CA LEU A 99 -1.05 10.14 0.19
C LEU A 99 -1.93 11.17 -0.53
N VAL A 100 -1.74 11.32 -1.85
CA VAL A 100 -2.37 12.40 -2.64
C VAL A 100 -3.74 12.00 -3.16
N SER A 101 -3.98 10.73 -3.43
CA SER A 101 -5.22 10.25 -4.05
C SER A 101 -6.00 9.29 -3.17
N LEU A 102 -5.41 8.18 -2.75
CA LEU A 102 -6.15 7.10 -2.08
C LEU A 102 -6.63 7.51 -0.69
N LEU A 103 -5.77 8.06 0.14
CA LEU A 103 -6.12 8.50 1.50
C LEU A 103 -7.20 9.60 1.50
N PRO A 104 -7.10 10.68 0.68
CA PRO A 104 -8.18 11.65 0.59
C PRO A 104 -9.51 11.05 0.10
N ASP A 105 -9.47 10.08 -0.81
CA ASP A 105 -10.69 9.41 -1.27
C ASP A 105 -11.33 8.56 -0.18
N GLN A 106 -10.53 7.85 0.61
CA GLN A 106 -11.01 7.08 1.76
C GLN A 106 -11.69 7.98 2.80
N LEU A 107 -11.07 9.12 3.13
CA LEU A 107 -11.65 10.11 4.05
C LEU A 107 -12.96 10.71 3.51
N ARG A 108 -13.04 10.95 2.20
CA ARG A 108 -14.28 11.43 1.57
C ARG A 108 -15.36 10.35 1.57
N MET A 109 -15.02 9.09 1.29
CA MET A 109 -15.97 7.97 1.33
C MET A 109 -16.57 7.78 2.72
N GLU A 110 -15.78 7.94 3.79
CA GLU A 110 -16.29 7.83 5.17
C GLU A 110 -17.30 8.94 5.51
N ARG A 111 -17.09 10.14 4.97
CA ARG A 111 -17.92 11.33 5.25
C ARG A 111 -19.11 11.48 4.31
N LEU A 112 -19.18 10.67 3.26
CA LEU A 112 -20.22 10.79 2.25
C LEU A 112 -21.61 10.47 2.83
N ASP A 113 -22.61 11.22 2.39
CA ASP A 113 -24.01 10.89 2.69
C ASP A 113 -24.40 9.56 2.05
N GLN A 114 -24.96 8.66 2.86
CA GLN A 114 -25.36 7.32 2.40
C GLN A 114 -26.49 7.33 1.36
N SER A 115 -27.18 8.43 1.20
CA SER A 115 -28.19 8.64 0.16
C SER A 115 -27.60 8.98 -1.21
N ASP A 116 -26.32 9.42 -1.29
CA ASP A 116 -25.66 9.78 -2.54
C ASP A 116 -25.02 8.54 -3.23
N ASP A 117 -25.85 7.73 -3.85
CA ASP A 117 -25.43 6.52 -4.58
C ASP A 117 -24.48 6.84 -5.76
N ARG A 118 -24.60 8.02 -6.38
CA ARG A 118 -23.74 8.44 -7.50
C ARG A 118 -22.33 8.84 -7.00
N GLY A 119 -22.28 9.62 -5.95
CA GLY A 119 -21.02 10.00 -5.30
C GLY A 119 -20.27 8.78 -4.79
N MET A 120 -20.96 7.86 -4.11
CA MET A 120 -20.43 6.59 -3.65
C MET A 120 -19.77 5.79 -4.78
N ARG A 121 -20.51 5.58 -5.86
CA ARG A 121 -20.02 4.82 -7.02
C ARG A 121 -18.79 5.47 -7.64
N ARG A 122 -18.84 6.80 -7.83
CA ARG A 122 -17.72 7.55 -8.44
C ARG A 122 -16.44 7.45 -7.59
N LEU A 123 -16.56 7.71 -6.28
CA LEU A 123 -15.41 7.67 -5.36
C LEU A 123 -14.84 6.26 -5.23
N PHE A 124 -15.69 5.26 -5.04
CA PHE A 124 -15.26 3.87 -4.92
C PHE A 124 -14.58 3.36 -6.20
N THR A 125 -15.13 3.69 -7.38
CA THR A 125 -14.52 3.29 -8.66
C THR A 125 -13.15 3.96 -8.85
N ARG A 126 -13.03 5.27 -8.57
CA ARG A 126 -11.75 5.98 -8.66
C ARG A 126 -10.72 5.39 -7.70
N TRP A 127 -11.10 5.22 -6.43
CA TRP A 127 -10.25 4.60 -5.42
C TRP A 127 -9.79 3.20 -5.84
N SER A 128 -10.70 2.37 -6.35
CA SER A 128 -10.37 1.01 -6.80
C SER A 128 -9.39 1.01 -7.96
N VAL A 129 -9.64 1.81 -9.01
CA VAL A 129 -8.76 1.86 -10.19
C VAL A 129 -7.37 2.36 -9.82
N VAL A 130 -7.29 3.47 -9.08
CA VAL A 130 -6.01 4.05 -8.63
C VAL A 130 -5.30 3.10 -7.66
N GLY A 131 -6.05 2.46 -6.76
CA GLY A 131 -5.53 1.48 -5.81
C GLY A 131 -4.90 0.27 -6.51
N TRP A 132 -5.59 -0.32 -7.48
CA TRP A 132 -5.01 -1.42 -8.25
C TRP A 132 -3.80 -1.01 -9.08
N ALA A 133 -3.80 0.17 -9.68
CA ALA A 133 -2.63 0.71 -10.38
C ALA A 133 -1.44 0.86 -9.41
N SER A 134 -1.67 1.42 -8.22
CA SER A 134 -0.64 1.55 -7.18
C SER A 134 -0.15 0.18 -6.68
N THR A 135 -1.04 -0.80 -6.55
CA THR A 135 -0.68 -2.18 -6.16
C THR A 135 0.23 -2.83 -7.20
N VAL A 136 -0.01 -2.61 -8.49
CA VAL A 136 0.88 -3.09 -9.57
C VAL A 136 2.29 -2.50 -9.44
N LEU A 137 2.42 -1.21 -9.11
CA LEU A 137 3.73 -0.59 -8.85
C LEU A 137 4.47 -1.29 -7.70
N LEU A 138 3.77 -1.64 -6.63
CA LEU A 138 4.35 -2.36 -5.49
C LEU A 138 4.78 -3.79 -5.88
N PHE A 139 4.01 -4.49 -6.71
CA PHE A 139 4.40 -5.81 -7.22
C PHE A 139 5.64 -5.72 -8.12
N ILE A 140 5.74 -4.69 -8.97
CA ILE A 140 6.94 -4.47 -9.80
C ILE A 140 8.14 -4.14 -8.90
N ALA A 141 7.97 -3.32 -7.86
CA ALA A 141 9.00 -3.04 -6.87
C ALA A 141 9.48 -4.33 -6.18
N LEU A 142 8.54 -5.14 -5.69
CA LEU A 142 8.83 -6.43 -5.06
C LEU A 142 9.59 -7.36 -6.02
N TRP A 143 9.12 -7.47 -7.26
CA TRP A 143 9.77 -8.26 -8.30
C TRP A 143 11.21 -7.81 -8.55
N SER A 144 11.43 -6.49 -8.70
CA SER A 144 12.77 -5.92 -8.89
C SER A 144 13.72 -6.26 -7.72
N MET A 145 13.21 -6.17 -6.49
CA MET A 145 13.99 -6.49 -5.28
C MET A 145 14.33 -7.98 -5.15
N VAL A 146 13.42 -8.86 -5.54
CA VAL A 146 13.63 -10.32 -5.48
C VAL A 146 14.57 -10.80 -6.58
N MET A 147 14.35 -10.34 -7.81
CA MET A 147 15.13 -10.77 -8.97
C MET A 147 16.49 -10.08 -9.10
N LYS A 148 16.68 -8.94 -8.41
CA LYS A 148 17.90 -8.12 -8.46
C LYS A 148 18.33 -7.75 -9.90
N ARG A 149 17.36 -7.45 -10.76
CA ARG A 149 17.54 -7.10 -12.18
C ARG A 149 16.89 -5.78 -12.54
#